data_72df73001da6d0d391df9b4bb17d4f30
#
_entry.id   72df73001da6d0d391df9b4bb17d4f30
#
_cell.length_a   1.000
_cell.length_b   1.000
_cell.length_c   1.000
_cell.angle_alpha   90.00
_cell.angle_beta   90.00
_cell.angle_gamma   90.00
#
_symmetry.space_group_name_H-M   'P 1'
#
loop_
_entity.id
_entity.type
_entity.pdbx_description
1 polymer ?
#
loop_
_entity_poly.entity_id
_entity_poly.type
_entity_poly.pdbx_seq_one_letter_code
_entity_poly.pdbx_strand_id
1 'polypeptide(L)'
;MSVSRREFLKVTAAGAFVTPFGFNLAPAVAQAKKFKIARTTESRSICPYCSVSCGVIVHTRGDGKNTKKDVVHIEGDPDHPINQGTLCPKGATLKHYVMNDRRLSTVRYRKPGASEWTQITWEEAIEKIARLIKKTRDAGFIAKDGQGRTVNLLENLAAIGGCTDTNEFNWLFQKVARSWSIAHLEQQSRI
;
A
#
# COMPACT_ATOMS: atom_id res chain seq x y z
N MET A 1 7.50 -6.99 -27.38
CA MET A 1 6.28 -7.54 -26.76
C MET A 1 6.72 -8.61 -25.78
N SER A 2 6.62 -8.36 -24.47
CA SER A 2 6.90 -9.37 -23.46
C SER A 2 5.65 -10.21 -23.25
N VAL A 3 5.74 -11.49 -23.54
CA VAL A 3 4.65 -12.44 -23.29
C VAL A 3 4.63 -12.74 -21.79
N SER A 4 3.50 -12.50 -21.11
CA SER A 4 3.37 -12.82 -19.69
C SER A 4 3.48 -14.34 -19.47
N ARG A 5 3.97 -14.78 -18.28
CA ARG A 5 4.06 -16.21 -17.93
C ARG A 5 2.73 -16.93 -18.12
N ARG A 6 1.63 -16.23 -17.87
CA ARG A 6 0.28 -16.78 -18.03
C ARG A 6 -0.10 -16.92 -19.50
N GLU A 7 0.23 -15.95 -20.35
CA GLU A 7 0.01 -16.04 -21.79
C GLU A 7 0.89 -17.12 -22.42
N PHE A 8 2.16 -17.21 -21.99
CA PHE A 8 3.02 -18.31 -22.39
C PHE A 8 2.41 -19.67 -22.04
N LEU A 9 1.90 -19.83 -20.82
CA LEU A 9 1.23 -21.07 -20.38
C LEU A 9 -0.08 -21.32 -21.14
N LYS A 10 -0.85 -20.28 -21.49
CA LYS A 10 -2.05 -20.42 -22.32
C LYS A 10 -1.70 -20.82 -23.75
N VAL A 11 -0.69 -20.22 -24.34
CA VAL A 11 -0.23 -20.53 -25.69
C VAL A 11 0.34 -21.93 -25.76
N THR A 12 1.14 -22.36 -24.77
CA THR A 12 1.64 -23.73 -24.68
C THR A 12 0.52 -24.74 -24.45
N ALA A 13 -0.50 -24.41 -23.66
CA ALA A 13 -1.66 -25.26 -23.44
C ALA A 13 -2.56 -25.37 -24.70
N ALA A 14 -2.75 -24.27 -25.43
CA ALA A 14 -3.48 -24.27 -26.73
C ALA A 14 -2.68 -24.98 -27.82
N GLY A 15 -1.35 -24.83 -27.85
CA GLY A 15 -0.44 -25.49 -28.78
C GLY A 15 -0.40 -27.02 -28.60
N ALA A 16 -0.87 -27.56 -27.44
CA ALA A 16 -0.97 -28.98 -27.21
C ALA A 16 -1.99 -29.69 -28.13
N PHE A 17 -2.86 -28.94 -28.79
CA PHE A 17 -3.85 -29.48 -29.75
C PHE A 17 -3.39 -29.48 -31.22
N VAL A 18 -2.26 -28.84 -31.54
CA VAL A 18 -1.78 -28.70 -32.91
C VAL A 18 -0.26 -28.90 -32.95
N THR A 19 0.19 -30.14 -32.80
CA THR A 19 1.61 -30.41 -33.07
C THR A 19 1.79 -31.37 -34.23
N PRO A 20 2.23 -30.86 -35.40
CA PRO A 20 2.68 -31.72 -36.52
C PRO A 20 3.95 -32.52 -36.17
N PHE A 21 4.55 -32.32 -35.00
CA PHE A 21 5.84 -32.89 -34.58
C PHE A 21 5.77 -33.96 -33.49
N GLY A 22 4.56 -34.45 -33.12
CA GLY A 22 4.43 -35.59 -32.19
C GLY A 22 4.83 -35.33 -30.74
N PHE A 23 5.06 -34.08 -30.31
CA PHE A 23 5.35 -33.78 -28.90
C PHE A 23 4.08 -33.87 -28.03
N ASN A 24 4.09 -34.78 -27.07
CA ASN A 24 3.01 -34.88 -26.09
C ASN A 24 3.20 -33.81 -24.99
N LEU A 25 2.44 -32.71 -25.05
CA LEU A 25 2.47 -31.65 -24.04
C LEU A 25 1.53 -31.90 -22.84
N ALA A 26 0.78 -33.03 -22.83
CA ALA A 26 -0.14 -33.35 -21.75
C ALA A 26 0.51 -33.35 -20.35
N PRO A 27 1.74 -33.86 -20.15
CA PRO A 27 2.42 -33.78 -18.85
C PRO A 27 2.71 -32.34 -18.44
N ALA A 28 3.16 -31.48 -19.36
CA ALA A 28 3.45 -30.08 -19.09
C ALA A 28 2.18 -29.29 -18.73
N VAL A 29 1.08 -29.53 -19.44
CA VAL A 29 -0.23 -28.95 -19.15
C VAL A 29 -0.76 -29.42 -17.78
N ALA A 30 -0.59 -30.70 -17.43
CA ALA A 30 -0.99 -31.26 -16.15
C ALA A 30 -0.16 -30.64 -15.00
N GLN A 31 1.13 -30.39 -15.23
CA GLN A 31 2.01 -29.70 -14.30
C GLN A 31 1.60 -28.21 -14.13
N ALA A 32 1.30 -27.52 -15.21
CA ALA A 32 0.86 -26.12 -15.19
C ALA A 32 -0.46 -25.93 -14.40
N LYS A 33 -1.37 -26.88 -14.45
CA LYS A 33 -2.60 -26.87 -13.67
C LYS A 33 -2.37 -26.94 -12.15
N LYS A 34 -1.20 -27.40 -11.71
CA LYS A 34 -0.80 -27.49 -10.30
C LYS A 34 -0.14 -26.22 -9.77
N PHE A 35 0.16 -25.24 -10.61
CA PHE A 35 0.77 -24.01 -10.14
C PHE A 35 -0.12 -23.29 -9.15
N LYS A 36 0.51 -22.72 -8.13
CA LYS A 36 -0.14 -22.00 -7.04
C LYS A 36 -1.07 -20.87 -7.53
N ILE A 37 -0.67 -20.20 -8.62
CA ILE A 37 -1.41 -19.08 -9.23
C ILE A 37 -2.43 -19.53 -10.29
N ALA A 38 -2.51 -20.84 -10.61
CA ALA A 38 -3.56 -21.35 -11.47
C ALA A 38 -4.93 -21.12 -10.80
N ARG A 39 -5.90 -20.60 -11.54
CA ARG A 39 -7.26 -20.28 -11.05
C ARG A 39 -7.30 -19.16 -9.99
N THR A 40 -6.37 -18.21 -10.03
CA THR A 40 -6.45 -17.01 -9.26
C THR A 40 -7.00 -15.84 -10.08
N THR A 41 -7.61 -14.87 -9.41
CA THR A 41 -7.95 -13.58 -9.98
C THR A 41 -6.75 -12.66 -9.78
N GLU A 42 -6.32 -11.98 -10.83
CA GLU A 42 -5.24 -11.01 -10.80
C GLU A 42 -5.80 -9.60 -10.63
N SER A 43 -5.17 -8.84 -9.75
CA SER A 43 -5.46 -7.42 -9.57
C SER A 43 -4.15 -6.66 -9.52
N ARG A 44 -4.03 -5.59 -10.30
CA ARG A 44 -2.86 -4.70 -10.28
C ARG A 44 -2.94 -3.73 -9.13
N SER A 45 -1.81 -3.47 -8.50
CA SER A 45 -1.68 -2.55 -7.36
C SER A 45 -0.26 -1.98 -7.32
N ILE A 46 -0.03 -1.09 -6.37
CA ILE A 46 1.28 -0.48 -6.12
C ILE A 46 1.81 -0.96 -4.77
N CYS A 47 3.12 -1.20 -4.72
CA CYS A 47 3.82 -1.55 -3.48
C CYS A 47 3.75 -0.36 -2.48
N PRO A 48 3.31 -0.58 -1.23
CA PRO A 48 3.12 0.51 -0.26
C PRO A 48 4.40 0.94 0.47
N TYR A 49 5.54 0.32 0.20
CA TYR A 49 6.73 0.50 1.04
C TYR A 49 7.49 1.81 0.80
N CYS A 50 7.51 2.33 -0.41
CA CYS A 50 8.28 3.55 -0.68
C CYS A 50 7.82 4.27 -1.94
N SER A 51 8.35 5.48 -2.14
CA SER A 51 8.02 6.37 -3.26
C SER A 51 8.47 5.88 -4.63
N VAL A 52 9.21 4.74 -4.73
CA VAL A 52 9.53 4.09 -6.02
C VAL A 52 8.25 3.64 -6.70
N SER A 53 7.19 3.30 -5.92
CA SER A 53 5.87 2.95 -6.45
C SER A 53 5.90 1.77 -7.42
N CYS A 54 6.63 0.71 -7.07
CA CYS A 54 6.71 -0.51 -7.88
C CYS A 54 5.31 -1.09 -8.11
N GLY A 55 4.98 -1.40 -9.38
CA GLY A 55 3.76 -2.12 -9.72
C GLY A 55 3.82 -3.57 -9.29
N VAL A 56 2.73 -4.07 -8.75
CA VAL A 56 2.58 -5.46 -8.32
C VAL A 56 1.30 -6.08 -8.86
N ILE A 57 1.33 -7.39 -9.10
CA ILE A 57 0.17 -8.21 -9.41
C ILE A 57 -0.18 -9.01 -8.16
N VAL A 58 -1.39 -8.82 -7.67
CA VAL A 58 -1.94 -9.54 -6.52
C VAL A 58 -2.83 -10.68 -7.02
N HIS A 59 -2.46 -11.91 -6.71
CA HIS A 59 -3.20 -13.11 -7.04
C HIS A 59 -4.10 -13.49 -5.88
N THR A 60 -5.41 -13.48 -6.09
CA THR A 60 -6.41 -13.84 -5.08
C THR A 60 -7.18 -15.09 -5.49
N ARG A 61 -7.61 -15.87 -4.50
CA ARG A 61 -8.51 -17.01 -4.65
C ARG A 61 -9.75 -16.77 -3.81
N GLY A 62 -10.87 -17.36 -4.23
CA GLY A 62 -12.16 -17.14 -3.58
C GLY A 62 -12.96 -16.02 -4.21
N ASP A 63 -14.27 -16.07 -4.06
CA ASP A 63 -15.24 -15.12 -4.63
C ASP A 63 -15.67 -14.03 -3.63
N GLY A 64 -15.34 -14.20 -2.36
CA GLY A 64 -15.74 -13.32 -1.27
C GLY A 64 -17.22 -13.48 -0.85
N LYS A 65 -17.97 -14.33 -1.55
CA LYS A 65 -19.39 -14.63 -1.24
C LYS A 65 -19.52 -16.00 -0.56
N ASN A 66 -19.13 -17.05 -1.27
CA ASN A 66 -19.22 -18.43 -0.77
C ASN A 66 -17.91 -18.92 -0.17
N THR A 67 -16.79 -18.37 -0.61
CA THR A 67 -15.45 -18.69 -0.14
C THR A 67 -14.72 -17.42 0.28
N LYS A 68 -13.98 -17.49 1.41
CA LYS A 68 -13.14 -16.38 1.87
C LYS A 68 -12.13 -16.03 0.79
N LYS A 69 -12.08 -14.75 0.43
CA LYS A 69 -11.06 -14.24 -0.49
C LYS A 69 -9.71 -14.24 0.20
N ASP A 70 -8.72 -14.88 -0.40
CA ASP A 70 -7.37 -15.02 0.16
C ASP A 70 -6.32 -14.56 -0.86
N VAL A 71 -5.26 -13.91 -0.38
CA VAL A 71 -4.10 -13.53 -1.18
C VAL A 71 -3.15 -14.72 -1.27
N VAL A 72 -3.09 -15.31 -2.46
CA VAL A 72 -2.27 -16.50 -2.72
C VAL A 72 -0.82 -16.14 -3.01
N HIS A 73 -0.61 -15.07 -3.81
CA HIS A 73 0.71 -14.63 -4.25
C HIS A 73 0.71 -13.14 -4.60
N ILE A 74 1.86 -12.50 -4.47
CA ILE A 74 2.12 -11.15 -4.96
C ILE A 74 3.44 -11.19 -5.71
N GLU A 75 3.47 -10.65 -6.91
CA GLU A 75 4.67 -10.53 -7.75
C GLU A 75 4.77 -9.15 -8.39
N GLY A 76 5.93 -8.82 -8.94
CA GLY A 76 6.13 -7.56 -9.67
C GLY A 76 5.37 -7.60 -11.00
N ASP A 77 4.77 -6.47 -11.36
CA ASP A 77 4.09 -6.29 -12.64
C ASP A 77 5.12 -6.05 -13.77
N PRO A 78 5.26 -6.96 -14.73
CA PRO A 78 6.23 -6.81 -15.81
C PRO A 78 5.89 -5.67 -16.78
N ASP A 79 4.62 -5.26 -16.83
CA ASP A 79 4.15 -4.17 -17.68
C ASP A 79 4.29 -2.80 -17.03
N HIS A 80 4.66 -2.77 -15.73
CA HIS A 80 4.81 -1.51 -15.02
C HIS A 80 6.11 -0.79 -15.40
N PRO A 81 6.07 0.49 -15.82
CA PRO A 81 7.23 1.18 -16.40
C PRO A 81 8.39 1.39 -15.43
N ILE A 82 8.14 1.41 -14.12
CA ILE A 82 9.16 1.69 -13.11
C ILE A 82 9.99 0.43 -12.81
N ASN A 83 9.36 -0.67 -12.48
CA ASN A 83 10.03 -1.86 -11.97
C ASN A 83 10.07 -3.05 -12.94
N GLN A 84 9.29 -3.03 -14.02
CA GLN A 84 9.31 -4.05 -15.09
C GLN A 84 9.36 -5.49 -14.54
N GLY A 85 8.54 -5.76 -13.51
CA GLY A 85 8.48 -7.05 -12.84
C GLY A 85 9.50 -7.30 -11.74
N THR A 86 10.52 -6.45 -11.57
CA THR A 86 11.51 -6.60 -10.50
C THR A 86 10.99 -6.04 -9.18
N LEU A 87 11.37 -6.66 -8.07
CA LEU A 87 11.04 -6.21 -6.73
C LEU A 87 12.26 -6.30 -5.82
N CYS A 88 12.41 -5.35 -4.92
CA CYS A 88 13.35 -5.47 -3.82
C CYS A 88 12.87 -6.52 -2.80
N PRO A 89 13.71 -6.97 -1.85
CA PRO A 89 13.32 -7.98 -0.85
C PRO A 89 12.03 -7.65 -0.09
N LYS A 90 11.78 -6.38 0.24
CA LYS A 90 10.53 -5.95 0.89
C LYS A 90 9.30 -6.16 0.00
N GLY A 91 9.38 -5.76 -1.26
CA GLY A 91 8.31 -5.97 -2.24
C GLY A 91 8.07 -7.44 -2.53
N ALA A 92 9.14 -8.25 -2.64
CA ALA A 92 9.03 -9.69 -2.86
C ALA A 92 8.34 -10.43 -1.70
N THR A 93 8.45 -9.91 -0.47
CA THR A 93 7.82 -10.47 0.72
C THR A 93 6.49 -9.80 1.10
N LEU A 94 5.94 -8.95 0.25
CA LEU A 94 4.74 -8.16 0.53
C LEU A 94 3.53 -9.01 0.94
N LYS A 95 3.40 -10.23 0.39
CA LYS A 95 2.35 -11.16 0.81
C LYS A 95 2.40 -11.44 2.31
N HIS A 96 3.59 -11.68 2.88
CA HIS A 96 3.75 -11.96 4.31
C HIS A 96 3.37 -10.76 5.16
N TYR A 97 3.64 -9.54 4.69
CA TYR A 97 3.18 -8.33 5.35
C TYR A 97 1.66 -8.20 5.35
N VAL A 98 1.01 -8.42 4.19
CA VAL A 98 -0.45 -8.27 4.06
C VAL A 98 -1.21 -9.31 4.87
N MET A 99 -0.71 -10.55 4.90
CA MET A 99 -1.36 -11.71 5.54
C MET A 99 -0.85 -11.99 6.95
N ASN A 100 -0.10 -11.06 7.56
CA ASN A 100 0.44 -11.25 8.90
C ASN A 100 -0.64 -11.10 9.96
N ASP A 101 -0.78 -12.10 10.83
CA ASP A 101 -1.74 -12.09 11.95
C ASP A 101 -1.44 -10.97 12.97
N ARG A 102 -0.19 -10.49 13.03
CA ARG A 102 0.20 -9.36 13.87
C ARG A 102 -0.10 -7.99 13.26
N ARG A 103 -0.63 -7.94 12.04
CA ARG A 103 -0.98 -6.69 11.40
C ARG A 103 -2.07 -5.99 12.19
N LEU A 104 -1.82 -4.73 12.59
CA LEU A 104 -2.81 -3.90 13.24
C LEU A 104 -3.92 -3.54 12.25
N SER A 105 -5.13 -4.02 12.51
CA SER A 105 -6.33 -3.68 11.75
C SER A 105 -7.24 -2.69 12.49
N THR A 106 -6.90 -2.39 13.76
CA THR A 106 -7.68 -1.53 14.64
C THR A 106 -6.78 -0.48 15.29
N VAL A 107 -7.37 0.63 15.69
CA VAL A 107 -6.65 1.69 16.37
C VAL A 107 -6.35 1.29 17.82
N ARG A 108 -5.12 1.52 18.24
CA ARG A 108 -4.72 1.40 19.65
C ARG A 108 -4.47 2.78 20.25
N TYR A 109 -5.07 3.05 21.36
CA TYR A 109 -4.94 4.28 22.11
C TYR A 109 -4.35 4.02 23.48
N ARG A 110 -3.40 4.84 23.89
CA ARG A 110 -2.85 4.84 25.25
C ARG A 110 -3.15 6.19 25.90
N LYS A 111 -3.88 6.16 26.99
CA LYS A 111 -4.16 7.37 27.78
C LYS A 111 -2.87 7.99 28.30
N PRO A 112 -2.81 9.32 28.46
CA PRO A 112 -1.68 9.97 29.13
C PRO A 112 -1.40 9.34 30.49
N GLY A 113 -0.13 8.98 30.75
CA GLY A 113 0.30 8.34 31.99
C GLY A 113 -0.06 6.84 32.14
N ALA A 114 -0.79 6.24 31.20
CA ALA A 114 -1.08 4.81 31.23
C ALA A 114 0.07 3.97 30.65
N SER A 115 0.27 2.75 31.17
CA SER A 115 1.19 1.75 30.63
C SER A 115 0.56 0.93 29.52
N GLU A 116 -0.75 0.74 29.55
CA GLU A 116 -1.48 -0.18 28.70
C GLU A 116 -2.12 0.50 27.48
N TRP A 117 -2.17 -0.26 26.37
CA TRP A 117 -2.85 0.12 25.15
C TRP A 117 -4.27 -0.43 25.13
N THR A 118 -5.26 0.42 24.86
CA THR A 118 -6.66 0.04 24.65
C THR A 118 -7.02 0.11 23.18
N GLN A 119 -7.86 -0.80 22.74
CA GLN A 119 -8.40 -0.75 21.38
C GLN A 119 -9.58 0.22 21.35
N ILE A 120 -9.61 1.09 20.35
CA ILE A 120 -10.71 2.04 20.08
C ILE A 120 -11.15 1.94 18.62
N THR A 121 -12.33 2.45 18.31
CA THR A 121 -12.82 2.51 16.93
C THR A 121 -12.10 3.59 16.12
N TRP A 122 -12.19 3.50 14.79
CA TRP A 122 -11.66 4.54 13.92
C TRP A 122 -12.39 5.87 14.11
N GLU A 123 -13.70 5.85 14.30
CA GLU A 123 -14.53 7.02 14.53
C GLU A 123 -14.08 7.75 15.82
N GLU A 124 -13.93 7.00 16.90
CA GLU A 124 -13.43 7.55 18.17
C GLU A 124 -12.03 8.14 18.05
N ALA A 125 -11.15 7.46 17.31
CA ALA A 125 -9.79 7.93 17.09
C ALA A 125 -9.77 9.24 16.29
N ILE A 126 -10.50 9.30 15.18
CA ILE A 126 -10.58 10.48 14.31
C ILE A 126 -11.15 11.67 15.10
N GLU A 127 -12.22 11.45 15.86
CA GLU A 127 -12.82 12.51 16.67
C GLU A 127 -11.83 13.06 17.72
N LYS A 128 -11.14 12.18 18.45
CA LYS A 128 -10.13 12.60 19.44
C LYS A 128 -8.99 13.39 18.81
N ILE A 129 -8.47 12.92 17.68
CA ILE A 129 -7.38 13.60 16.93
C ILE A 129 -7.86 14.96 16.44
N ALA A 130 -9.03 15.03 15.80
CA ALA A 130 -9.59 16.27 15.28
C ALA A 130 -9.81 17.33 16.38
N ARG A 131 -10.33 16.90 17.53
CA ARG A 131 -10.51 17.79 18.71
C ARG A 131 -9.18 18.33 19.23
N LEU A 132 -8.13 17.48 19.30
CA LEU A 132 -6.81 17.91 19.76
C LEU A 132 -6.19 18.90 18.77
N ILE A 133 -6.24 18.61 17.46
CA ILE A 133 -5.73 19.50 16.41
C ILE A 133 -6.45 20.85 16.47
N LYS A 134 -7.80 20.82 16.55
CA LYS A 134 -8.61 22.05 16.66
C LYS A 134 -8.24 22.85 17.88
N LYS A 135 -8.16 22.22 19.05
CA LYS A 135 -7.78 22.90 20.31
C LYS A 135 -6.40 23.56 20.19
N THR A 136 -5.41 22.85 19.64
CA THR A 136 -4.05 23.35 19.45
C THR A 136 -4.03 24.50 18.46
N ARG A 137 -4.76 24.38 17.35
CA ARG A 137 -4.88 25.43 16.34
C ARG A 137 -5.56 26.66 16.90
N ASP A 138 -6.69 26.54 17.58
CA ASP A 138 -7.43 27.67 18.16
C ASP A 138 -6.57 28.44 19.19
N ALA A 139 -5.66 27.76 19.89
CA ALA A 139 -4.78 28.35 20.88
C ALA A 139 -3.53 29.05 20.29
N GLY A 140 -3.10 28.69 19.08
CA GLY A 140 -1.82 29.14 18.55
C GLY A 140 -1.80 29.59 17.08
N PHE A 141 -2.97 29.77 16.46
CA PHE A 141 -3.05 30.24 15.07
C PHE A 141 -2.76 31.75 14.97
N ILE A 142 -1.78 32.07 14.14
CA ILE A 142 -1.35 33.46 13.87
C ILE A 142 -1.82 33.83 12.47
N ALA A 143 -2.85 34.66 12.38
CA ALA A 143 -3.38 35.12 11.10
C ALA A 143 -2.48 36.19 10.46
N LYS A 144 -1.94 37.09 11.28
CA LYS A 144 -1.06 38.18 10.85
C LYS A 144 0.18 38.28 11.75
N ASP A 145 1.32 38.64 11.18
CA ASP A 145 2.54 38.91 11.93
C ASP A 145 2.54 40.29 12.61
N GLY A 146 3.61 40.58 13.37
CA GLY A 146 3.79 41.87 14.03
C GLY A 146 3.88 43.10 13.10
N GLN A 147 3.98 42.87 11.78
CA GLN A 147 4.00 43.90 10.75
C GLN A 147 2.66 44.00 9.99
N GLY A 148 1.64 43.30 10.43
CA GLY A 148 0.31 43.27 9.81
C GLY A 148 0.17 42.43 8.53
N ARG A 149 1.22 41.71 8.11
CA ARG A 149 1.19 40.83 6.94
C ARG A 149 0.43 39.54 7.25
N THR A 150 -0.40 39.11 6.33
CA THR A 150 -1.11 37.80 6.46
C THR A 150 -0.11 36.66 6.34
N VAL A 151 0.04 35.84 7.40
CA VAL A 151 0.96 34.69 7.46
C VAL A 151 0.24 33.35 7.58
N ASN A 152 -0.94 33.33 8.19
CA ASN A 152 -1.73 32.09 8.43
C ASN A 152 -0.85 30.94 8.96
N LEU A 153 -0.22 31.14 10.11
CA LEU A 153 0.85 30.32 10.64
C LEU A 153 0.42 29.56 11.88
N LEU A 154 0.81 28.30 11.98
CA LEU A 154 0.63 27.45 13.16
C LEU A 154 1.98 26.85 13.54
N GLU A 155 2.58 27.32 14.64
CA GLU A 155 3.91 26.91 15.11
C GLU A 155 3.85 25.87 16.24
N ASN A 156 2.73 25.75 16.93
CA ASN A 156 2.57 24.85 18.06
C ASN A 156 2.12 23.42 17.66
N LEU A 157 2.13 23.11 16.37
CA LEU A 157 1.87 21.80 15.81
C LEU A 157 2.92 21.47 14.76
N ALA A 158 3.52 20.31 14.84
CA ALA A 158 4.47 19.80 13.85
C ALA A 158 3.92 18.52 13.19
N ALA A 159 4.33 18.29 11.95
CA ALA A 159 4.03 17.08 11.21
C ALA A 159 5.32 16.46 10.68
N ILE A 160 5.50 15.16 10.90
CA ILE A 160 6.69 14.40 10.47
C ILE A 160 6.24 13.24 9.59
N GLY A 161 6.71 13.22 8.36
CA GLY A 161 6.51 12.13 7.41
C GLY A 161 7.65 11.12 7.39
N GLY A 162 7.46 10.02 6.67
CA GLY A 162 8.46 8.98 6.46
C GLY A 162 8.96 8.92 5.02
N CYS A 163 10.09 8.23 4.79
CA CYS A 163 10.60 7.95 3.46
C CYS A 163 10.03 6.64 2.88
N THR A 164 9.34 5.85 3.67
CA THR A 164 8.79 4.55 3.31
C THR A 164 7.29 4.62 2.99
N ASP A 165 6.87 5.72 2.39
CA ASP A 165 5.49 5.97 2.01
C ASP A 165 5.36 6.16 0.49
N THR A 166 4.16 5.93 -0.04
CA THR A 166 3.89 6.15 -1.47
C THR A 166 3.89 7.64 -1.84
N ASN A 167 4.06 7.95 -3.12
CA ASN A 167 4.02 9.32 -3.61
C ASN A 167 2.67 10.00 -3.32
N GLU A 168 1.57 9.26 -3.46
CA GLU A 168 0.22 9.74 -3.19
C GLU A 168 0.04 10.11 -1.73
N PHE A 169 0.55 9.28 -0.81
CA PHE A 169 0.53 9.56 0.62
C PHE A 169 1.32 10.84 0.94
N ASN A 170 2.55 10.96 0.46
CA ASN A 170 3.39 12.12 0.70
C ASN A 170 2.77 13.41 0.17
N TRP A 171 2.15 13.35 -1.02
CA TRP A 171 1.45 14.48 -1.60
C TRP A 171 0.24 14.90 -0.76
N LEU A 172 -0.59 13.93 -0.34
CA LEU A 172 -1.76 14.19 0.51
C LEU A 172 -1.34 14.72 1.87
N PHE A 173 -0.31 14.15 2.48
CA PHE A 173 0.24 14.57 3.76
C PHE A 173 0.66 16.05 3.75
N GLN A 174 1.41 16.47 2.73
CA GLN A 174 1.78 17.89 2.56
C GLN A 174 0.55 18.79 2.39
N LYS A 175 -0.43 18.37 1.61
CA LYS A 175 -1.65 19.17 1.41
C LYS A 175 -2.44 19.33 2.70
N VAL A 176 -2.59 18.28 3.47
CA VAL A 176 -3.28 18.30 4.77
C VAL A 176 -2.53 19.21 5.74
N ALA A 177 -1.20 19.05 5.88
CA ALA A 177 -0.40 19.89 6.76
C ALA A 177 -0.51 21.38 6.41
N ARG A 178 -0.43 21.71 5.12
CA ARG A 178 -0.62 23.10 4.64
C ARG A 178 -2.02 23.64 4.86
N SER A 179 -3.04 22.82 4.70
CA SER A 179 -4.43 23.24 4.94
C SER A 179 -4.70 23.58 6.42
N TRP A 180 -3.92 22.99 7.31
CA TRP A 180 -3.93 23.30 8.74
C TRP A 180 -2.99 24.44 9.12
N SER A 181 -2.24 24.98 8.15
CA SER A 181 -1.26 26.05 8.33
C SER A 181 -0.04 25.65 9.17
N ILE A 182 0.29 24.36 9.22
CA ILE A 182 1.44 23.86 9.98
C ILE A 182 2.74 24.40 9.37
N ALA A 183 3.55 25.07 10.19
CA ALA A 183 4.85 25.62 9.81
C ALA A 183 5.95 24.53 9.80
N HIS A 184 5.92 23.65 10.78
CA HIS A 184 6.93 22.63 11.00
C HIS A 184 6.52 21.31 10.32
N LEU A 185 6.91 21.18 9.05
CA LEU A 185 6.71 19.97 8.25
C LEU A 185 8.08 19.40 7.90
N GLU A 186 8.38 18.23 8.44
CA GLU A 186 9.64 17.53 8.21
C GLU A 186 9.42 16.11 7.70
N GLN A 187 10.44 15.56 7.08
CA GLN A 187 10.45 14.18 6.59
C GLN A 187 11.71 13.48 7.08
N GLN A 188 11.60 12.22 7.46
CA GLN A 188 12.67 11.42 8.04
C GLN A 188 13.95 11.40 7.18
N SER A 189 13.84 11.36 5.86
CA SER A 189 15.01 11.34 4.96
C SER A 189 15.74 12.70 4.84
N ARG A 190 15.20 13.75 5.42
CA ARG A 190 15.78 15.10 5.40
C ARG A 190 16.62 15.42 6.64
N ILE A 191 16.44 14.67 7.70
CA ILE A 191 17.10 14.85 8.99
C ILE A 191 18.50 14.22 8.94
#